data_bcba8b68f6ccce1b917a2bf167383048
#
_entry.id   bcba8b68f6ccce1b917a2bf167383048
#
_cell.length_a   1.000
_cell.length_b   1.000
_cell.length_c   1.000
_cell.angle_alpha   90.00
_cell.angle_beta   90.00
_cell.angle_gamma   90.00
#
_symmetry.space_group_name_H-M   'P 1'
#
loop_
_entity.id
_entity.type
_entity.pdbx_description
1 polymer ?
#
loop_
_entity_poly.entity_id
_entity_poly.type
_entity_poly.pdbx_seq_one_letter_code
_entity_poly.pdbx_strand_id
1 'polypeptide(L)'
;MDDRPPPQIFKVRDEIDDGAFQGLHPNIPAMPSLCLIIGSVRSGKCLFEYSLVQTDKGKKYIKDIKADENVLSDTGYVKVNELYKQGKKECFKIILKNNCELILTEDHKLYTENGMKPMRDCMNEIIFTKQGLTSIKEKIYYGNVECYDLNIDHENHRFYANDICVSNSNLLVNFFCNEEFYKDRFDVVRIVSTTMHSDNKGKILNKYFDCSDHYDDSIINDIKSSQGSYKEKIDRPKYALVLDDVLTKDFSKNNEVSFFSTRFRHYIDMYVIATQTFRAVSGLIRNNATDIIICRQQNDAEKNKIAEEYSGLVGGLDNFFRLYNQCHSEQYQIMYMKASENPCQVFKNFSERIY
;
A
#
# COMPACT_ATOMS: atom_id res chain seq x y z
N MET A 1 -25.45 -11.96 -48.34
CA MET A 1 -25.36 -10.84 -47.40
C MET A 1 -26.08 -11.29 -46.14
N ASP A 2 -25.40 -11.21 -45.02
CA ASP A 2 -25.92 -11.70 -43.73
C ASP A 2 -26.83 -10.57 -43.16
N ASP A 3 -28.13 -10.75 -43.24
CA ASP A 3 -29.16 -9.75 -42.83
C ASP A 3 -29.42 -9.74 -41.31
N ARG A 4 -28.49 -10.25 -40.49
CA ARG A 4 -28.62 -10.17 -39.03
C ARG A 4 -28.35 -8.74 -38.56
N PRO A 5 -29.23 -8.15 -37.71
CA PRO A 5 -28.95 -6.84 -37.12
C PRO A 5 -27.68 -6.91 -36.31
N PRO A 6 -26.88 -5.83 -36.25
CA PRO A 6 -25.69 -5.80 -35.42
C PRO A 6 -26.06 -6.11 -33.97
N PRO A 7 -25.18 -6.81 -33.21
CA PRO A 7 -25.46 -7.13 -31.83
C PRO A 7 -25.73 -5.84 -31.05
N GLN A 8 -26.86 -5.81 -30.35
CA GLN A 8 -27.14 -4.69 -29.44
C GLN A 8 -26.13 -4.73 -28.30
N ILE A 9 -25.27 -3.73 -28.23
CA ILE A 9 -24.40 -3.52 -27.10
C ILE A 9 -25.25 -2.94 -25.97
N PHE A 10 -25.72 -3.80 -25.08
CA PHE A 10 -26.25 -3.34 -23.82
C PHE A 10 -25.05 -2.81 -23.01
N LYS A 11 -24.99 -1.49 -22.77
CA LYS A 11 -24.21 -0.96 -21.68
C LYS A 11 -24.84 -1.54 -20.41
N VAL A 12 -24.22 -2.58 -19.86
CA VAL A 12 -24.43 -2.93 -18.46
C VAL A 12 -24.03 -1.67 -17.71
N ARG A 13 -25.00 -0.96 -17.15
CA ARG A 13 -24.69 0.10 -16.18
C ARG A 13 -23.92 -0.63 -15.09
N ASP A 14 -22.67 -0.22 -14.87
CA ASP A 14 -21.95 -0.62 -13.69
C ASP A 14 -22.87 -0.33 -12.50
N GLU A 15 -23.10 -1.39 -11.73
CA GLU A 15 -24.05 -1.39 -10.64
C GLU A 15 -23.74 -0.22 -9.72
N ILE A 16 -24.75 0.49 -9.39
CA ILE A 16 -24.92 1.65 -8.54
C ILE A 16 -23.71 1.84 -7.62
N ASP A 17 -22.91 2.86 -7.88
CA ASP A 17 -22.04 3.44 -6.88
C ASP A 17 -22.94 3.90 -5.72
N ASP A 18 -22.98 3.10 -4.66
CA ASP A 18 -23.81 3.36 -3.47
C ASP A 18 -23.23 4.49 -2.60
N GLY A 19 -22.23 5.20 -3.09
CA GLY A 19 -21.58 6.31 -2.41
C GLY A 19 -20.58 5.91 -1.32
N ALA A 20 -20.48 4.61 -0.96
CA ALA A 20 -19.58 4.15 0.09
C ALA A 20 -18.10 4.43 -0.23
N PHE A 21 -17.76 4.50 -1.50
CA PHE A 21 -16.41 4.73 -1.99
C PHE A 21 -16.20 6.12 -2.62
N GLN A 22 -17.17 7.03 -2.47
CA GLN A 22 -17.04 8.41 -2.95
C GLN A 22 -16.02 9.19 -2.11
N GLY A 23 -15.32 10.12 -2.75
CA GLY A 23 -14.32 10.99 -2.10
C GLY A 23 -12.97 10.33 -1.84
N LEU A 24 -12.74 9.11 -2.33
CA LEU A 24 -11.46 8.44 -2.27
C LEU A 24 -10.49 9.00 -3.33
N HIS A 25 -9.20 8.73 -3.14
CA HIS A 25 -8.18 9.11 -4.12
C HIS A 25 -8.51 8.49 -5.50
N PRO A 26 -8.56 9.27 -6.58
CA PRO A 26 -9.10 8.81 -7.88
C PRO A 26 -8.29 7.71 -8.55
N ASN A 27 -7.05 7.51 -8.12
CA ASN A 27 -6.13 6.57 -8.74
C ASN A 27 -5.90 5.29 -7.92
N ILE A 28 -6.72 5.00 -6.90
CA ILE A 28 -6.68 3.70 -6.20
C ILE A 28 -7.60 2.69 -6.88
N PRO A 29 -7.52 1.37 -6.57
CA PRO A 29 -8.42 0.37 -7.11
C PRO A 29 -9.90 0.73 -6.91
N ALA A 30 -10.69 0.68 -7.99
CA ALA A 30 -12.13 0.91 -7.94
C ALA A 30 -12.86 -0.40 -7.59
N MET A 31 -13.92 -0.31 -6.76
CA MET A 31 -14.68 -1.50 -6.34
C MET A 31 -15.73 -1.92 -7.39
N PRO A 32 -15.93 -3.24 -7.62
CA PRO A 32 -15.21 -4.36 -6.98
C PRO A 32 -13.82 -4.59 -7.59
N SER A 33 -12.82 -4.88 -6.74
CA SER A 33 -11.42 -5.06 -7.18
C SER A 33 -10.81 -6.37 -6.72
N LEU A 34 -10.13 -7.07 -7.62
CA LEU A 34 -9.10 -8.06 -7.32
C LEU A 34 -7.74 -7.39 -7.48
N CYS A 35 -7.15 -6.97 -6.37
CA CYS A 35 -5.87 -6.27 -6.33
C CYS A 35 -4.74 -7.26 -6.06
N LEU A 36 -3.89 -7.47 -7.06
CA LEU A 36 -2.69 -8.31 -6.94
C LEU A 36 -1.47 -7.44 -6.64
N ILE A 37 -0.86 -7.62 -5.47
CA ILE A 37 0.35 -6.92 -5.04
C ILE A 37 1.53 -7.88 -5.15
N ILE A 38 2.53 -7.54 -5.97
CA ILE A 38 3.68 -8.39 -6.28
C ILE A 38 4.95 -7.74 -5.76
N GLY A 39 5.61 -8.40 -4.82
CA GLY A 39 6.86 -7.99 -4.20
C GLY A 39 6.71 -7.49 -2.77
N SER A 40 7.82 -7.10 -2.15
CA SER A 40 7.81 -6.66 -0.75
C SER A 40 7.09 -5.32 -0.61
N VAL A 41 6.04 -5.30 0.18
CA VAL A 41 5.26 -4.10 0.54
C VAL A 41 5.99 -3.18 1.55
N ARG A 42 7.25 -3.45 1.84
CA ARG A 42 8.07 -2.63 2.75
C ARG A 42 8.39 -1.30 2.08
N SER A 43 7.91 -0.21 2.67
CA SER A 43 8.25 1.15 2.21
C SER A 43 9.65 1.51 2.68
N GLY A 44 10.47 2.04 1.79
CA GLY A 44 11.84 2.45 2.12
C GLY A 44 11.97 3.88 2.58
N LYS A 45 10.98 4.37 3.24
CA LYS A 45 10.98 5.68 3.87
C LYS A 45 11.85 5.61 5.12
N CYS A 46 12.93 6.36 5.14
CA CYS A 46 13.93 6.24 6.20
C CYS A 46 14.41 7.58 6.68
N LEU A 47 14.80 7.60 7.97
CA LEU A 47 15.46 8.70 8.62
C LEU A 47 16.92 8.33 8.90
N PHE A 48 17.78 9.33 8.88
CA PHE A 48 19.18 9.19 9.26
C PHE A 48 19.33 8.67 10.70
N GLU A 49 20.29 7.78 10.94
CA GLU A 49 20.50 7.09 12.22
C GLU A 49 20.61 8.03 13.45
N TYR A 50 21.07 9.26 13.26
CA TYR A 50 21.19 10.28 14.31
C TYR A 50 20.00 11.28 14.32
N SER A 51 18.90 11.00 13.64
CA SER A 51 17.68 11.78 13.80
C SER A 51 17.17 11.67 15.24
N LEU A 52 16.86 12.82 15.87
CA LEU A 52 16.38 12.87 17.24
C LEU A 52 14.88 12.65 17.30
N VAL A 53 14.44 11.63 18.00
CA VAL A 53 13.04 11.34 18.27
C VAL A 53 12.73 11.67 19.72
N GLN A 54 11.63 12.38 19.96
CA GLN A 54 11.17 12.71 21.30
C GLN A 54 10.51 11.47 21.92
N THR A 55 11.06 10.99 23.04
CA THR A 55 10.45 9.93 23.87
C THR A 55 9.88 10.52 25.17
N ASP A 56 9.09 9.75 25.89
CA ASP A 56 8.61 10.09 27.24
C ASP A 56 9.72 10.26 28.28
N LYS A 57 10.94 9.75 27.96
CA LYS A 57 12.17 9.85 28.79
C LYS A 57 13.19 10.86 28.25
N GLY A 58 12.79 11.71 27.28
CA GLY A 58 13.69 12.68 26.64
C GLY A 58 14.00 12.34 25.19
N LYS A 59 14.84 13.14 24.53
CA LYS A 59 15.22 12.92 23.13
C LYS A 59 16.26 11.80 23.02
N LYS A 60 16.07 10.91 22.06
CA LYS A 60 17.01 9.83 21.69
C LYS A 60 17.28 9.84 20.20
N TYR A 61 18.44 9.35 19.77
CA TYR A 61 18.65 9.05 18.35
C TYR A 61 17.77 7.89 17.92
N ILE A 62 17.25 7.96 16.68
CA ILE A 62 16.33 6.94 16.17
C ILE A 62 16.93 5.53 16.28
N LYS A 63 18.22 5.36 16.01
CA LYS A 63 18.93 4.08 16.12
C LYS A 63 18.96 3.47 17.53
N ASP A 64 18.80 4.29 18.57
CA ASP A 64 18.89 3.88 19.97
C ASP A 64 17.51 3.63 20.60
N ILE A 65 16.43 3.81 19.83
CA ILE A 65 15.06 3.54 20.26
C ILE A 65 14.84 2.03 20.30
N LYS A 66 14.09 1.58 21.29
CA LYS A 66 13.73 0.17 21.46
C LYS A 66 12.23 -0.04 21.32
N ALA A 67 11.83 -1.26 20.98
CA ALA A 67 10.46 -1.67 21.09
C ALA A 67 9.94 -1.44 22.53
N ASP A 68 8.65 -1.15 22.64
CA ASP A 68 7.93 -0.83 23.87
C ASP A 68 8.27 0.53 24.51
N GLU A 69 9.17 1.34 23.95
CA GLU A 69 9.34 2.76 24.33
C GLU A 69 8.22 3.63 23.72
N ASN A 70 7.94 4.77 24.36
CA ASN A 70 6.95 5.71 23.86
C ASN A 70 7.62 6.88 23.14
N VAL A 71 7.10 7.23 21.95
CA VAL A 71 7.54 8.38 21.16
C VAL A 71 6.40 9.37 20.97
N LEU A 72 6.74 10.64 20.84
CA LEU A 72 5.77 11.70 20.66
C LEU A 72 5.19 11.67 19.24
N SER A 73 3.88 11.54 19.15
CA SER A 73 3.03 11.68 17.95
C SER A 73 2.29 13.03 17.99
N ASP A 74 1.52 13.31 16.95
CA ASP A 74 0.59 14.45 16.87
C ASP A 74 -0.61 14.33 17.84
N THR A 75 -0.91 13.13 18.35
CA THR A 75 -1.99 12.86 19.30
C THR A 75 -1.50 12.59 20.73
N GLY A 76 -0.20 12.66 20.99
CA GLY A 76 0.42 12.35 22.29
C GLY A 76 1.50 11.28 22.18
N TYR A 77 1.88 10.73 23.33
CA TYR A 77 2.89 9.66 23.35
C TYR A 77 2.28 8.32 22.96
N VAL A 78 2.91 7.66 21.99
CA VAL A 78 2.48 6.38 21.42
C VAL A 78 3.62 5.37 21.49
N LYS A 79 3.27 4.11 21.63
CA LYS A 79 4.21 3.01 21.79
C LYS A 79 4.96 2.72 20.49
N VAL A 80 6.26 2.49 20.58
CA VAL A 80 7.07 1.96 19.48
C VAL A 80 6.89 0.45 19.43
N ASN A 81 6.41 -0.03 18.31
CA ASN A 81 6.27 -1.47 18.06
C ASN A 81 7.63 -2.06 17.64
N GLU A 82 8.34 -1.39 16.72
CA GLU A 82 9.61 -1.89 16.21
C GLU A 82 10.49 -0.77 15.62
N LEU A 83 11.80 -0.98 15.71
CA LEU A 83 12.81 -0.21 15.02
C LEU A 83 13.36 -1.02 13.83
N TYR A 84 13.28 -0.47 12.62
CA TYR A 84 13.82 -1.09 11.42
C TYR A 84 15.16 -0.46 11.02
N LYS A 85 16.22 -1.26 10.99
CA LYS A 85 17.46 -0.88 10.33
C LYS A 85 17.31 -1.11 8.81
N GLN A 86 17.41 -0.04 8.02
CA GLN A 86 17.16 -0.06 6.57
C GLN A 86 18.45 -0.06 5.73
N GLY A 87 19.63 -0.02 6.40
CA GLY A 87 20.92 0.08 5.75
C GLY A 87 21.18 1.46 5.16
N LYS A 88 22.24 1.55 4.34
CA LYS A 88 22.65 2.82 3.72
C LYS A 88 21.68 3.24 2.62
N LYS A 89 21.23 4.49 2.68
CA LYS A 89 20.32 5.11 1.72
C LYS A 89 20.82 6.50 1.33
N GLU A 90 20.49 6.90 0.11
CA GLU A 90 20.67 8.27 -0.33
C GLU A 90 19.73 9.19 0.44
N CYS A 91 20.29 10.18 1.10
CA CYS A 91 19.58 11.11 1.96
C CYS A 91 19.85 12.56 1.60
N PHE A 92 18.86 13.38 1.91
CA PHE A 92 18.90 14.82 1.78
C PHE A 92 18.67 15.47 3.14
N LYS A 93 19.35 16.57 3.38
CA LYS A 93 19.12 17.44 4.53
C LYS A 93 18.14 18.52 4.14
N ILE A 94 17.02 18.62 4.84
CA ILE A 94 16.11 19.76 4.74
C ILE A 94 16.33 20.69 5.92
N ILE A 95 16.26 22.00 5.64
CA ILE A 95 16.30 23.06 6.62
C ILE A 95 15.00 23.85 6.49
N LEU A 96 14.25 23.91 7.59
CA LEU A 96 12.99 24.64 7.62
C LEU A 96 13.22 26.12 7.99
N LYS A 97 12.27 27.01 7.69
CA LYS A 97 12.37 28.42 8.03
C LYS A 97 12.41 28.70 9.55
N ASN A 98 11.92 27.79 10.37
CA ASN A 98 12.04 27.83 11.83
C ASN A 98 13.36 27.21 12.35
N ASN A 99 14.33 26.94 11.46
CA ASN A 99 15.62 26.33 11.73
C ASN A 99 15.58 24.88 12.23
N CYS A 100 14.45 24.18 12.14
CA CYS A 100 14.45 22.72 12.28
C CYS A 100 15.15 22.08 11.08
N GLU A 101 15.94 21.04 11.34
CA GLU A 101 16.67 20.32 10.31
C GLU A 101 16.40 18.83 10.42
N LEU A 102 16.25 18.15 9.28
CA LEU A 102 16.08 16.70 9.25
C LEU A 102 16.82 16.11 8.05
N ILE A 103 17.45 14.95 8.25
CA ILE A 103 18.10 14.19 7.20
C ILE A 103 17.26 12.93 6.95
N LEU A 104 16.78 12.78 5.71
CA LEU A 104 15.81 11.76 5.34
C LEU A 104 15.94 11.39 3.85
N THR A 105 15.34 10.27 3.48
CA THR A 105 15.20 9.91 2.06
C THR A 105 14.14 10.80 1.39
N GLU A 106 14.22 11.00 0.07
CA GLU A 106 13.26 11.83 -0.68
C GLU A 106 11.81 11.36 -0.58
N ASP A 107 11.62 10.05 -0.45
CA ASP A 107 10.29 9.44 -0.33
C ASP A 107 9.71 9.47 1.08
N HIS A 108 10.48 9.90 2.08
CA HIS A 108 9.97 9.98 3.44
C HIS A 108 8.89 11.05 3.53
N LYS A 109 7.74 10.68 4.11
CA LYS A 109 6.57 11.57 4.15
C LYS A 109 6.68 12.57 5.29
N LEU A 110 6.43 13.84 4.96
CA LEU A 110 6.23 14.93 5.88
C LEU A 110 4.74 15.24 5.98
N TYR A 111 4.29 15.60 7.17
CA TYR A 111 2.91 16.04 7.38
C TYR A 111 2.79 17.51 6.98
N THR A 112 1.92 17.79 6.00
CA THR A 112 1.67 19.15 5.46
C THR A 112 0.21 19.53 5.62
N GLU A 113 -0.13 20.80 5.43
CA GLU A 113 -1.54 21.25 5.42
C GLU A 113 -2.39 20.53 4.39
N ASN A 114 -1.77 19.99 3.33
CA ASN A 114 -2.43 19.24 2.27
C ASN A 114 -2.25 17.72 2.43
N GLY A 115 -2.12 17.22 3.69
CA GLY A 115 -1.94 15.81 4.00
C GLY A 115 -0.49 15.34 4.00
N MET A 116 -0.29 14.03 3.96
CA MET A 116 1.04 13.41 3.98
C MET A 116 1.68 13.39 2.59
N LYS A 117 2.77 14.14 2.40
CA LYS A 117 3.49 14.22 1.12
C LYS A 117 4.94 13.74 1.22
N PRO A 118 5.49 13.06 0.19
CA PRO A 118 6.92 12.76 0.13
C PRO A 118 7.76 14.06 0.21
N MET A 119 8.90 14.00 0.85
CA MET A 119 9.75 15.18 1.04
C MET A 119 10.11 15.87 -0.27
N ARG A 120 10.31 15.12 -1.35
CA ARG A 120 10.60 15.69 -2.69
C ARG A 120 9.52 16.65 -3.20
N ASP A 121 8.25 16.45 -2.79
CA ASP A 121 7.10 17.26 -3.23
C ASP A 121 6.77 18.38 -2.25
N CYS A 122 7.55 18.53 -1.17
CA CYS A 122 7.24 19.45 -0.07
C CYS A 122 7.90 20.83 -0.16
N MET A 123 8.65 21.15 -1.22
CA MET A 123 9.40 22.43 -1.30
C MET A 123 8.53 23.70 -1.15
N ASN A 124 7.27 23.62 -1.60
CA ASN A 124 6.31 24.74 -1.52
C ASN A 124 5.18 24.46 -0.52
N GLU A 125 5.29 23.42 0.29
CA GLU A 125 4.27 23.02 1.25
C GLU A 125 4.51 23.62 2.63
N ILE A 126 3.42 23.79 3.37
CA ILE A 126 3.45 24.14 4.78
C ILE A 126 3.50 22.86 5.60
N ILE A 127 4.53 22.70 6.42
CA ILE A 127 4.88 21.48 7.15
C ILE A 127 4.54 21.67 8.63
N PHE A 128 3.94 20.63 9.23
CA PHE A 128 3.69 20.58 10.66
C PHE A 128 4.97 20.25 11.42
N THR A 129 5.28 21.09 12.40
CA THR A 129 6.36 20.85 13.36
C THR A 129 5.83 21.00 14.79
N LYS A 130 6.60 20.53 15.77
CA LYS A 130 6.26 20.73 17.18
C LYS A 130 6.19 22.22 17.57
N GLN A 131 6.87 23.09 16.82
CA GLN A 131 6.91 24.53 17.04
C GLN A 131 5.83 25.30 16.23
N GLY A 132 4.97 24.58 15.50
CA GLY A 132 3.94 25.15 14.65
C GLY A 132 4.21 24.93 13.15
N LEU A 133 3.49 25.67 12.32
CA LEU A 133 3.54 25.55 10.86
C LEU A 133 4.75 26.30 10.29
N THR A 134 5.41 25.70 9.30
CA THR A 134 6.57 26.28 8.63
C THR A 134 6.73 25.72 7.22
N SER A 135 7.75 26.13 6.46
CA SER A 135 8.06 25.59 5.13
C SER A 135 9.54 25.30 4.97
N ILE A 136 9.88 24.50 3.95
CA ILE A 136 11.29 24.21 3.63
C ILE A 136 11.95 25.52 3.14
N LYS A 137 13.09 25.84 3.74
CA LYS A 137 13.97 26.94 3.30
C LYS A 137 15.00 26.42 2.31
N GLU A 138 15.55 25.24 2.57
CA GLU A 138 16.64 24.69 1.78
C GLU A 138 16.61 23.14 1.79
N LYS A 139 17.00 22.52 0.68
CA LYS A 139 17.22 21.07 0.52
C LYS A 139 18.62 20.87 -0.01
N ILE A 140 19.43 20.07 0.67
CA ILE A 140 20.84 19.82 0.37
C ILE A 140 21.06 18.31 0.26
N TYR A 141 21.77 17.87 -0.77
CA TYR A 141 22.22 16.48 -0.84
C TYR A 141 23.18 16.18 0.32
N TYR A 142 22.88 15.13 1.09
CA TYR A 142 23.67 14.80 2.29
C TYR A 142 24.60 13.60 2.06
N GLY A 143 24.21 12.64 1.24
CA GLY A 143 25.02 11.46 0.93
C GLY A 143 24.33 10.14 1.26
N ASN A 144 25.11 9.06 1.19
CA ASN A 144 24.65 7.69 1.42
C ASN A 144 24.94 7.30 2.87
N VAL A 145 23.93 7.27 3.75
CA VAL A 145 24.07 7.11 5.21
C VAL A 145 23.19 6.02 5.77
N GLU A 146 23.57 5.46 6.92
CA GLU A 146 22.75 4.46 7.62
C GLU A 146 21.41 5.06 8.04
N CYS A 147 20.35 4.34 7.72
CA CYS A 147 18.99 4.79 7.91
C CYS A 147 18.15 3.82 8.70
N TYR A 148 17.20 4.39 9.42
CA TYR A 148 16.26 3.68 10.27
C TYR A 148 14.84 4.18 10.04
N ASP A 149 13.88 3.36 10.44
CA ASP A 149 12.47 3.70 10.45
C ASP A 149 11.81 3.14 11.71
N LEU A 150 10.74 3.80 12.18
CA LEU A 150 9.98 3.38 13.36
C LEU A 150 8.60 2.92 12.97
N ASN A 151 8.21 1.77 13.48
CA ASN A 151 6.82 1.39 13.51
C ASN A 151 6.23 1.73 14.87
N ILE A 152 5.18 2.51 14.89
CA ILE A 152 4.51 3.00 16.09
C ILE A 152 3.06 2.55 16.16
N ASP A 153 2.52 2.40 17.35
CA ASP A 153 1.14 2.04 17.61
C ASP A 153 0.20 3.27 17.52
N HIS A 154 0.02 3.74 16.28
CA HIS A 154 -0.80 4.91 15.98
C HIS A 154 -1.46 4.76 14.60
N GLU A 155 -2.73 5.08 14.48
CA GLU A 155 -3.50 4.90 13.22
C GLU A 155 -2.85 5.60 12.02
N ASN A 156 -2.39 6.83 12.20
CA ASN A 156 -1.78 7.63 11.14
C ASN A 156 -0.26 7.44 11.02
N HIS A 157 0.35 6.60 11.86
CA HIS A 157 1.79 6.32 11.88
C HIS A 157 2.68 7.58 11.94
N ARG A 158 2.20 8.68 12.55
CA ARG A 158 2.91 9.96 12.64
C ARG A 158 3.70 10.05 13.93
N PHE A 159 4.91 10.56 13.83
CA PHE A 159 5.76 10.88 14.98
C PHE A 159 6.67 12.06 14.68
N TYR A 160 7.28 12.63 15.73
CA TYR A 160 8.20 13.75 15.57
C TYR A 160 9.66 13.29 15.55
N ALA A 161 10.32 13.57 14.42
CA ALA A 161 11.77 13.43 14.26
C ALA A 161 12.39 14.82 14.05
N ASN A 162 13.38 15.20 14.86
CA ASN A 162 13.95 16.54 14.92
C ASN A 162 12.85 17.64 14.98
N ASP A 163 11.79 17.37 15.75
CA ASP A 163 10.61 18.22 15.92
C ASP A 163 9.75 18.41 14.64
N ILE A 164 10.02 17.68 13.55
CA ILE A 164 9.26 17.68 12.30
C ILE A 164 8.33 16.46 12.32
N CYS A 165 7.04 16.65 11.95
CA CYS A 165 6.08 15.57 11.89
C CYS A 165 6.27 14.74 10.61
N VAL A 166 6.59 13.45 10.80
CA VAL A 166 6.88 12.46 9.76
C VAL A 166 5.97 11.25 9.91
N SER A 167 5.90 10.40 8.89
CA SER A 167 5.12 9.17 8.96
C SER A 167 5.83 8.00 8.31
N ASN A 168 5.72 6.84 8.94
CA ASN A 168 6.00 5.55 8.33
C ASN A 168 4.76 5.03 7.58
N SER A 169 4.93 4.28 6.51
CA SER A 169 3.80 3.75 5.74
C SER A 169 4.06 2.33 5.27
N ASN A 170 3.11 1.44 5.55
CA ASN A 170 2.97 0.13 4.93
C ASN A 170 1.78 0.18 3.97
N LEU A 171 1.90 -0.39 2.78
CA LEU A 171 0.85 -0.30 1.76
C LEU A 171 -0.49 -0.88 2.22
N LEU A 172 -0.48 -2.07 2.87
CA LEU A 172 -1.71 -2.68 3.38
C LEU A 172 -2.32 -1.89 4.53
N VAL A 173 -1.50 -1.37 5.44
CA VAL A 173 -1.97 -0.49 6.51
C VAL A 173 -2.55 0.80 5.92
N ASN A 174 -1.89 1.38 4.90
CA ASN A 174 -2.44 2.55 4.21
C ASN A 174 -3.78 2.25 3.55
N PHE A 175 -3.95 1.09 2.93
CA PHE A 175 -5.22 0.77 2.27
C PHE A 175 -6.39 0.82 3.25
N PHE A 176 -6.24 0.31 4.45
CA PHE A 176 -7.36 0.14 5.38
C PHE A 176 -7.38 1.11 6.56
N CYS A 177 -6.29 1.85 6.81
CA CYS A 177 -6.20 2.78 7.94
C CYS A 177 -6.00 4.25 7.52
N ASN A 178 -5.84 4.58 6.24
CA ASN A 178 -5.65 5.95 5.76
C ASN A 178 -6.94 6.49 5.14
N GLU A 179 -7.32 7.72 5.52
CA GLU A 179 -8.53 8.42 5.04
C GLU A 179 -8.53 8.68 3.53
N GLU A 180 -7.35 8.85 2.91
CA GLU A 180 -7.21 8.99 1.46
C GLU A 180 -7.45 7.67 0.70
N PHE A 181 -7.50 6.53 1.42
CA PHE A 181 -7.74 5.20 0.88
C PHE A 181 -9.08 4.67 1.42
N TYR A 182 -9.11 3.47 1.98
CA TYR A 182 -10.37 2.79 2.34
C TYR A 182 -10.65 2.78 3.84
N LYS A 183 -10.07 3.69 4.65
CA LYS A 183 -10.39 3.78 6.07
C LYS A 183 -11.90 3.92 6.26
N ASP A 184 -12.48 3.09 7.11
CA ASP A 184 -13.90 3.09 7.47
C ASP A 184 -14.87 2.90 6.28
N ARG A 185 -14.40 2.31 5.16
CA ARG A 185 -15.22 2.08 3.95
C ARG A 185 -15.76 0.65 3.84
N PHE A 186 -15.24 -0.26 4.64
CA PHE A 186 -15.71 -1.64 4.70
C PHE A 186 -16.33 -1.93 6.06
N ASP A 187 -17.45 -2.64 6.06
CA ASP A 187 -18.07 -3.14 7.28
C ASP A 187 -17.27 -4.29 7.88
N VAL A 188 -16.61 -5.07 7.02
CA VAL A 188 -15.74 -6.19 7.42
C VAL A 188 -14.45 -6.16 6.62
N VAL A 189 -13.32 -6.21 7.32
CA VAL A 189 -11.99 -6.45 6.73
C VAL A 189 -11.41 -7.69 7.38
N ARG A 190 -11.24 -8.76 6.60
CA ARG A 190 -10.59 -9.99 7.05
C ARG A 190 -9.23 -10.15 6.43
N ILE A 191 -8.21 -10.35 7.26
CA ILE A 191 -6.82 -10.40 6.84
C ILE A 191 -6.21 -11.73 7.26
N VAL A 192 -5.66 -12.45 6.28
CA VAL A 192 -4.87 -13.66 6.52
C VAL A 192 -3.42 -13.35 6.16
N SER A 193 -2.51 -13.45 7.12
CA SER A 193 -1.08 -13.20 6.88
C SER A 193 -0.22 -14.14 7.69
N THR A 194 0.66 -14.90 7.04
CA THR A 194 1.59 -15.82 7.70
C THR A 194 2.55 -15.15 8.67
N THR A 195 2.69 -13.82 8.57
CA THR A 195 3.54 -13.01 9.45
C THR A 195 2.75 -12.24 10.51
N MET A 196 1.45 -12.53 10.68
CA MET A 196 0.53 -11.78 11.54
C MET A 196 1.05 -11.62 12.98
N HIS A 197 1.63 -12.67 13.55
CA HIS A 197 2.16 -12.63 14.91
C HIS A 197 3.65 -12.30 15.00
N SER A 198 4.38 -12.38 13.89
CA SER A 198 5.83 -12.20 13.84
C SER A 198 6.24 -10.79 13.43
N ASP A 199 5.36 -10.05 12.76
CA ASP A 199 5.63 -8.67 12.37
C ASP A 199 4.60 -7.69 12.97
N ASN A 200 5.01 -6.45 13.12
CA ASN A 200 4.20 -5.43 13.77
C ASN A 200 3.07 -4.88 12.88
N LYS A 201 3.14 -5.07 11.56
CA LYS A 201 2.02 -4.86 10.64
C LYS A 201 0.83 -5.70 11.08
N GLY A 202 1.09 -6.97 11.36
CA GLY A 202 0.07 -7.89 11.85
C GLY A 202 -0.54 -7.43 13.18
N LYS A 203 0.28 -6.97 14.13
CA LYS A 203 -0.23 -6.48 15.43
C LYS A 203 -1.14 -5.26 15.29
N ILE A 204 -0.82 -4.32 14.38
CA ILE A 204 -1.66 -3.15 14.11
C ILE A 204 -2.96 -3.59 13.47
N LEU A 205 -2.89 -4.36 12.40
CA LEU A 205 -4.06 -4.81 11.67
C LEU A 205 -4.98 -5.66 12.56
N ASN A 206 -4.43 -6.53 13.41
CA ASN A 206 -5.19 -7.36 14.35
C ASN A 206 -5.92 -6.56 15.45
N LYS A 207 -5.54 -5.31 15.67
CA LYS A 207 -6.23 -4.42 16.62
C LYS A 207 -7.55 -3.87 16.07
N TYR A 208 -7.63 -3.72 14.74
CA TYR A 208 -8.76 -3.08 14.07
C TYR A 208 -9.59 -4.04 13.22
N PHE A 209 -9.03 -5.18 12.81
CA PHE A 209 -9.62 -6.07 11.82
C PHE A 209 -9.62 -7.53 12.29
N ASP A 210 -10.45 -8.35 11.64
CA ASP A 210 -10.46 -9.81 11.83
C ASP A 210 -9.24 -10.43 11.13
N CYS A 211 -8.27 -10.89 11.93
CA CYS A 211 -6.99 -11.36 11.43
C CYS A 211 -6.71 -12.83 11.82
N SER A 212 -6.07 -13.57 10.91
CA SER A 212 -5.55 -14.92 11.18
C SER A 212 -4.15 -15.10 10.61
N ASP A 213 -3.37 -16.02 11.21
CA ASP A 213 -1.99 -16.30 10.81
C ASP A 213 -1.86 -17.44 9.80
N HIS A 214 -2.93 -18.16 9.53
CA HIS A 214 -2.98 -19.20 8.52
C HIS A 214 -4.27 -19.13 7.71
N TYR A 215 -4.17 -19.56 6.49
CA TYR A 215 -5.31 -19.71 5.59
C TYR A 215 -5.92 -21.13 5.75
N ASP A 216 -7.23 -21.16 5.79
CA ASP A 216 -8.04 -22.36 5.68
C ASP A 216 -9.21 -22.11 4.72
N ASP A 217 -9.62 -23.12 3.96
CA ASP A 217 -10.72 -23.00 2.98
C ASP A 217 -12.07 -22.67 3.63
N SER A 218 -12.24 -22.89 4.94
CA SER A 218 -13.42 -22.45 5.69
C SER A 218 -13.63 -20.94 5.59
N ILE A 219 -12.55 -20.15 5.51
CA ILE A 219 -12.61 -18.68 5.37
C ILE A 219 -13.44 -18.29 4.13
N ILE A 220 -13.12 -18.89 2.99
CA ILE A 220 -13.87 -18.61 1.74
C ILE A 220 -15.29 -19.19 1.82
N ASN A 221 -15.47 -20.35 2.40
CA ASN A 221 -16.78 -20.98 2.54
C ASN A 221 -17.70 -20.17 3.48
N ASP A 222 -17.17 -19.61 4.56
CA ASP A 222 -17.89 -18.73 5.48
C ASP A 222 -18.30 -17.43 4.77
N ILE A 223 -17.41 -16.84 3.96
CA ILE A 223 -17.72 -15.69 3.13
C ILE A 223 -18.84 -16.02 2.14
N LYS A 224 -18.73 -17.13 1.41
CA LYS A 224 -19.78 -17.55 0.46
C LYS A 224 -21.13 -17.75 1.15
N SER A 225 -21.12 -18.36 2.33
CA SER A 225 -22.35 -18.66 3.09
C SER A 225 -22.97 -17.37 3.65
N SER A 226 -22.20 -16.53 4.30
CA SER A 226 -22.67 -15.30 4.93
C SER A 226 -23.09 -14.26 3.87
N GLN A 227 -22.23 -13.97 2.92
CA GLN A 227 -22.49 -12.96 1.89
C GLN A 227 -23.51 -13.43 0.83
N GLY A 228 -23.51 -14.73 0.50
CA GLY A 228 -24.47 -15.33 -0.42
C GLY A 228 -25.91 -15.43 0.11
N SER A 229 -26.11 -15.21 1.41
CA SER A 229 -27.47 -15.21 2.02
C SER A 229 -28.28 -13.94 1.69
N TYR A 230 -27.62 -12.85 1.30
CA TYR A 230 -28.27 -11.59 0.93
C TYR A 230 -28.87 -11.68 -0.48
N LYS A 231 -30.12 -11.27 -0.63
CA LYS A 231 -30.83 -11.28 -1.93
C LYS A 231 -30.34 -10.15 -2.82
N GLU A 232 -30.17 -8.96 -2.23
CA GLU A 232 -29.73 -7.76 -2.96
C GLU A 232 -28.32 -7.39 -2.53
N LYS A 233 -27.51 -6.96 -3.49
CA LYS A 233 -26.14 -6.54 -3.25
C LYS A 233 -26.05 -5.34 -2.29
N ILE A 234 -27.03 -4.44 -2.36
CA ILE A 234 -27.09 -3.24 -1.53
C ILE A 234 -27.26 -3.52 -0.04
N ASP A 235 -27.90 -4.64 0.30
CA ASP A 235 -28.13 -5.05 1.69
C ASP A 235 -26.92 -5.80 2.28
N ARG A 236 -25.96 -6.13 1.44
CA ARG A 236 -24.80 -6.93 1.80
C ARG A 236 -23.74 -6.03 2.45
N PRO A 237 -23.16 -6.43 3.62
CA PRO A 237 -22.02 -5.74 4.20
C PRO A 237 -20.85 -5.60 3.21
N LYS A 238 -20.25 -4.42 3.17
CA LYS A 238 -19.04 -4.17 2.38
C LYS A 238 -17.89 -4.96 2.96
N TYR A 239 -17.34 -5.84 2.16
CA TYR A 239 -16.37 -6.83 2.65
C TYR A 239 -15.05 -6.76 1.87
N ALA A 240 -13.93 -6.71 2.60
CA ALA A 240 -12.58 -6.87 2.06
C ALA A 240 -11.92 -8.14 2.60
N LEU A 241 -11.36 -8.97 1.71
CA LEU A 241 -10.50 -10.11 2.06
C LEU A 241 -9.07 -9.82 1.61
N VAL A 242 -8.12 -9.98 2.52
CA VAL A 242 -6.68 -9.80 2.26
C VAL A 242 -5.94 -11.11 2.53
N LEU A 243 -5.24 -11.62 1.53
CA LEU A 243 -4.29 -12.73 1.64
C LEU A 243 -2.88 -12.19 1.47
N ASP A 244 -2.11 -12.13 2.57
CA ASP A 244 -0.77 -11.54 2.60
C ASP A 244 0.29 -12.60 2.89
N ASP A 245 1.15 -12.83 1.89
CA ASP A 245 2.22 -13.83 1.90
C ASP A 245 1.76 -15.28 2.24
N VAL A 246 0.47 -15.59 2.01
CA VAL A 246 -0.06 -16.96 2.22
C VAL A 246 0.18 -17.87 1.01
N LEU A 247 0.49 -17.30 -0.16
CA LEU A 247 0.70 -18.07 -1.37
C LEU A 247 2.08 -18.76 -1.35
N THR A 248 2.09 -20.05 -1.07
CA THR A 248 3.24 -20.94 -1.21
C THR A 248 3.16 -21.75 -2.50
N LYS A 249 4.20 -22.51 -2.86
CA LYS A 249 4.17 -23.41 -4.01
C LYS A 249 3.04 -24.44 -3.93
N ASP A 250 2.70 -24.88 -2.73
CA ASP A 250 1.60 -25.81 -2.50
C ASP A 250 0.25 -25.11 -2.55
N PHE A 251 0.19 -23.85 -2.15
CA PHE A 251 -0.99 -23.02 -2.19
C PHE A 251 -1.44 -22.71 -3.63
N SER A 252 -0.52 -22.60 -4.60
CA SER A 252 -0.87 -22.38 -6.02
C SER A 252 -1.73 -23.49 -6.62
N LYS A 253 -1.82 -24.64 -5.95
CA LYS A 253 -2.70 -25.77 -6.28
C LYS A 253 -4.07 -25.70 -5.57
N ASN A 254 -4.26 -24.75 -4.65
CA ASN A 254 -5.52 -24.59 -3.94
C ASN A 254 -6.60 -24.06 -4.90
N ASN A 255 -7.56 -24.91 -5.19
CA ASN A 255 -8.65 -24.62 -6.12
C ASN A 255 -9.62 -23.58 -5.57
N GLU A 256 -9.87 -23.54 -4.24
CA GLU A 256 -10.84 -22.59 -3.65
C GLU A 256 -10.43 -21.13 -3.82
N VAL A 257 -9.19 -20.76 -3.53
CA VAL A 257 -8.69 -19.39 -3.74
C VAL A 257 -8.73 -19.01 -5.23
N SER A 258 -8.30 -19.93 -6.09
CA SER A 258 -8.31 -19.72 -7.54
C SER A 258 -9.73 -19.60 -8.08
N PHE A 259 -10.65 -20.44 -7.67
CA PHE A 259 -12.07 -20.36 -8.06
C PHE A 259 -12.74 -19.10 -7.49
N PHE A 260 -12.42 -18.73 -6.25
CA PHE A 260 -12.95 -17.53 -5.64
C PHE A 260 -12.51 -16.26 -6.40
N SER A 261 -11.28 -16.23 -6.91
CA SER A 261 -10.79 -15.10 -7.72
C SER A 261 -11.63 -14.82 -8.97
N THR A 262 -12.30 -15.84 -9.53
CA THR A 262 -13.19 -15.67 -10.70
C THR A 262 -14.59 -15.17 -10.32
N ARG A 263 -15.00 -15.29 -9.05
CA ARG A 263 -16.36 -15.07 -8.58
C ARG A 263 -16.44 -14.11 -7.39
N PHE A 264 -15.34 -13.59 -6.89
CA PHE A 264 -15.27 -12.77 -5.66
C PHE A 264 -16.30 -11.63 -5.66
N ARG A 265 -16.49 -10.97 -6.80
CA ARG A 265 -17.42 -9.83 -6.98
C ARG A 265 -18.89 -10.15 -6.65
N HIS A 266 -19.24 -11.42 -6.62
CA HIS A 266 -20.56 -11.85 -6.18
C HIS A 266 -20.71 -11.90 -4.66
N TYR A 267 -19.61 -11.85 -3.93
CA TYR A 267 -19.58 -12.04 -2.48
C TYR A 267 -18.94 -10.86 -1.74
N ILE A 268 -17.84 -10.29 -2.27
CA ILE A 268 -17.05 -9.24 -1.61
C ILE A 268 -16.72 -8.10 -2.57
N ASP A 269 -16.34 -6.97 -2.01
CA ASP A 269 -16.06 -5.76 -2.78
C ASP A 269 -14.57 -5.61 -3.07
N MET A 270 -13.70 -6.08 -2.17
CA MET A 270 -12.25 -6.04 -2.38
C MET A 270 -11.59 -7.37 -2.04
N TYR A 271 -10.80 -7.89 -2.97
CA TYR A 271 -9.97 -9.06 -2.79
C TYR A 271 -8.51 -8.69 -3.03
N VAL A 272 -7.71 -8.61 -1.97
CA VAL A 272 -6.28 -8.28 -2.06
C VAL A 272 -5.46 -9.55 -1.91
N ILE A 273 -4.56 -9.80 -2.84
CA ILE A 273 -3.58 -10.87 -2.77
C ILE A 273 -2.20 -10.25 -2.85
N ALA A 274 -1.44 -10.28 -1.76
CA ALA A 274 -0.08 -9.79 -1.68
C ALA A 274 0.91 -10.96 -1.59
N THR A 275 1.93 -10.97 -2.44
CA THR A 275 2.94 -12.04 -2.47
C THR A 275 4.30 -11.52 -2.92
N GLN A 276 5.35 -12.09 -2.38
CA GLN A 276 6.72 -11.82 -2.81
C GLN A 276 7.15 -12.68 -4.01
N THR A 277 6.42 -13.77 -4.28
CA THR A 277 6.75 -14.73 -5.35
C THR A 277 5.63 -14.79 -6.37
N PHE A 278 5.81 -14.12 -7.51
CA PHE A 278 4.81 -14.11 -8.59
C PHE A 278 4.48 -15.51 -9.11
N ARG A 279 5.46 -16.40 -9.13
CA ARG A 279 5.28 -17.81 -9.57
C ARG A 279 4.33 -18.61 -8.69
N ALA A 280 4.07 -18.18 -7.46
CA ALA A 280 3.09 -18.81 -6.58
C ALA A 280 1.64 -18.43 -6.94
N VAL A 281 1.44 -17.38 -7.73
CA VAL A 281 0.11 -16.92 -8.15
C VAL A 281 -0.39 -17.78 -9.31
N SER A 282 -1.57 -18.38 -9.15
CA SER A 282 -2.17 -19.19 -10.23
C SER A 282 -2.57 -18.34 -11.44
N GLY A 283 -2.61 -18.94 -12.62
CA GLY A 283 -3.06 -18.26 -13.85
C GLY A 283 -4.47 -17.71 -13.73
N LEU A 284 -5.37 -18.38 -13.01
CA LEU A 284 -6.73 -17.90 -12.76
C LEU A 284 -6.74 -16.57 -11.99
N ILE A 285 -5.93 -16.45 -10.96
CA ILE A 285 -5.81 -15.21 -10.17
C ILE A 285 -5.22 -14.11 -11.06
N ARG A 286 -4.12 -14.41 -11.78
CA ARG A 286 -3.44 -13.42 -12.64
C ARG A 286 -4.35 -12.84 -13.72
N ASN A 287 -5.15 -13.71 -14.37
CA ASN A 287 -6.05 -13.33 -15.44
C ASN A 287 -7.31 -12.58 -14.96
N ASN A 288 -7.68 -12.71 -13.67
CA ASN A 288 -8.84 -12.04 -13.10
C ASN A 288 -8.45 -10.81 -12.27
N ALA A 289 -7.16 -10.52 -12.12
CA ALA A 289 -6.71 -9.31 -11.43
C ALA A 289 -7.16 -8.06 -12.20
N THR A 290 -7.93 -7.22 -11.53
CA THR A 290 -8.39 -5.93 -12.07
C THR A 290 -7.37 -4.84 -11.86
N ASP A 291 -6.59 -4.98 -10.81
CA ASP A 291 -5.60 -4.02 -10.34
C ASP A 291 -4.31 -4.74 -9.98
N ILE A 292 -3.18 -4.28 -10.52
CA ILE A 292 -1.89 -4.93 -10.34
C ILE A 292 -0.89 -3.92 -9.80
N ILE A 293 -0.37 -4.17 -8.62
CA ILE A 293 0.65 -3.34 -7.98
C ILE A 293 1.96 -4.11 -7.98
N ILE A 294 2.94 -3.60 -8.69
CA ILE A 294 4.26 -4.20 -8.82
C ILE A 294 5.24 -3.37 -8.01
N CYS A 295 5.76 -3.95 -6.92
CA CYS A 295 6.90 -3.39 -6.20
C CYS A 295 8.20 -3.71 -6.95
N ARG A 296 9.27 -2.96 -6.65
CA ARG A 296 10.57 -3.21 -7.29
C ARG A 296 11.05 -4.63 -7.04
N GLN A 297 11.28 -5.37 -8.11
CA GLN A 297 11.81 -6.74 -8.06
C GLN A 297 13.33 -6.72 -8.02
N GLN A 298 13.92 -7.46 -7.08
CA GLN A 298 15.37 -7.65 -6.99
C GLN A 298 15.85 -8.81 -7.86
N ASN A 299 14.95 -9.75 -8.19
CA ASN A 299 15.23 -10.92 -8.99
C ASN A 299 14.76 -10.69 -10.43
N ASP A 300 15.70 -10.67 -11.37
CA ASP A 300 15.38 -10.50 -12.79
C ASP A 300 14.50 -11.62 -13.35
N ALA A 301 14.61 -12.85 -12.84
CA ALA A 301 13.74 -13.94 -13.28
C ALA A 301 12.27 -13.74 -12.86
N GLU A 302 12.00 -13.14 -11.70
CA GLU A 302 10.63 -12.74 -11.29
C GLU A 302 10.15 -11.55 -12.12
N LYS A 303 10.99 -10.53 -12.30
CA LYS A 303 10.69 -9.35 -13.13
C LYS A 303 10.30 -9.74 -14.56
N ASN A 304 11.08 -10.63 -15.18
CA ASN A 304 10.82 -11.09 -16.54
C ASN A 304 9.50 -11.87 -16.63
N LYS A 305 9.18 -12.70 -15.64
CA LYS A 305 7.90 -13.42 -15.57
C LYS A 305 6.69 -12.49 -15.47
N ILE A 306 6.80 -11.43 -14.68
CA ILE A 306 5.76 -10.40 -14.56
C ILE A 306 5.60 -9.67 -15.92
N ALA A 307 6.72 -9.35 -16.56
CA ALA A 307 6.72 -8.71 -17.87
C ALA A 307 6.09 -9.61 -18.96
N GLU A 308 6.45 -10.91 -19.01
CA GLU A 308 5.85 -11.89 -19.93
C GLU A 308 4.33 -11.95 -19.79
N GLU A 309 3.80 -11.88 -18.56
CA GLU A 309 2.37 -11.97 -18.27
C GLU A 309 1.61 -10.69 -18.67
N TYR A 310 2.15 -9.51 -18.31
CA TYR A 310 1.39 -8.26 -18.36
C TYR A 310 1.82 -7.28 -19.45
N SER A 311 2.89 -7.57 -20.19
CA SER A 311 3.36 -6.67 -21.26
C SER A 311 2.34 -6.46 -22.37
N GLY A 312 1.49 -7.44 -22.63
CA GLY A 312 0.40 -7.31 -23.60
C GLY A 312 -0.58 -6.17 -23.28
N LEU A 313 -0.77 -5.84 -22.00
CA LEU A 313 -1.65 -4.75 -21.57
C LEU A 313 -1.09 -3.35 -21.91
N VAL A 314 0.21 -3.26 -22.13
CA VAL A 314 0.91 -1.98 -22.34
C VAL A 314 1.69 -1.93 -23.66
N GLY A 315 1.35 -2.77 -24.63
CA GLY A 315 1.92 -2.71 -25.98
C GLY A 315 3.26 -3.43 -26.15
N GLY A 316 3.59 -4.39 -25.28
CA GLY A 316 4.72 -5.31 -25.44
C GLY A 316 5.83 -5.14 -24.39
N LEU A 317 6.80 -6.05 -24.47
CA LEU A 317 7.87 -6.18 -23.47
C LEU A 317 8.72 -4.92 -23.32
N ASP A 318 9.15 -4.32 -24.43
CA ASP A 318 10.02 -3.13 -24.40
C ASP A 318 9.31 -1.97 -23.70
N ASN A 319 8.03 -1.76 -23.99
CA ASN A 319 7.25 -0.72 -23.34
C ASN A 319 7.00 -1.02 -21.86
N PHE A 320 6.75 -2.30 -21.52
CA PHE A 320 6.62 -2.71 -20.11
C PHE A 320 7.90 -2.37 -19.33
N PHE A 321 9.09 -2.74 -19.84
CA PHE A 321 10.34 -2.44 -19.15
C PHE A 321 10.64 -0.94 -19.08
N ARG A 322 10.28 -0.18 -20.12
CA ARG A 322 10.38 1.28 -20.09
C ARG A 322 9.53 1.88 -18.95
N LEU A 323 8.27 1.49 -18.88
CA LEU A 323 7.33 1.92 -17.82
C LEU A 323 7.76 1.45 -16.43
N TYR A 324 8.20 0.18 -16.33
CA TYR A 324 8.72 -0.38 -15.10
C TYR A 324 9.92 0.42 -14.57
N ASN A 325 10.90 0.71 -15.44
CA ASN A 325 12.08 1.49 -15.06
C ASN A 325 11.72 2.94 -14.69
N GLN A 326 10.77 3.55 -15.40
CA GLN A 326 10.26 4.87 -15.08
C GLN A 326 9.55 4.89 -13.72
N CYS A 327 8.70 3.92 -13.44
CA CYS A 327 8.04 3.78 -12.14
C CYS A 327 9.04 3.53 -11.00
N HIS A 328 10.09 2.76 -11.25
CA HIS A 328 11.09 2.37 -10.26
C HIS A 328 12.41 3.14 -10.43
N SER A 329 12.35 4.36 -10.96
CA SER A 329 13.53 5.25 -11.06
C SER A 329 14.19 5.50 -9.71
N GLU A 330 13.40 5.44 -8.65
CA GLU A 330 13.85 5.55 -7.26
C GLU A 330 13.48 4.28 -6.47
N GLN A 331 14.07 4.09 -5.32
CA GLN A 331 13.73 2.96 -4.44
C GLN A 331 12.31 3.11 -3.86
N TYR A 332 11.60 1.98 -3.68
CA TYR A 332 10.31 1.88 -3.01
C TYR A 332 9.11 2.51 -3.72
N GLN A 333 9.29 2.84 -4.98
CA GLN A 333 8.19 3.21 -5.84
C GLN A 333 7.46 1.95 -6.32
N ILE A 334 6.20 2.12 -6.66
CA ILE A 334 5.37 1.05 -7.20
C ILE A 334 4.92 1.41 -8.62
N MET A 335 4.82 0.39 -9.45
CA MET A 335 4.09 0.46 -10.71
C MET A 335 2.68 -0.07 -10.46
N TYR A 336 1.68 0.80 -10.58
CA TYR A 336 0.29 0.41 -10.45
C TYR A 336 -0.38 0.38 -11.82
N MET A 337 -0.98 -0.76 -12.17
CA MET A 337 -1.67 -0.99 -13.42
C MET A 337 -3.15 -1.21 -13.16
N LYS A 338 -4.03 -0.37 -13.74
CA LYS A 338 -5.47 -0.61 -13.84
C LYS A 338 -5.72 -1.52 -15.04
N ALA A 339 -5.64 -2.83 -14.82
CA ALA A 339 -5.78 -3.82 -15.88
C ALA A 339 -7.23 -3.97 -16.38
N SER A 340 -8.20 -3.54 -15.59
CA SER A 340 -9.63 -3.51 -15.96
C SER A 340 -9.95 -2.41 -16.97
N GLU A 341 -9.10 -1.40 -17.11
CA GLU A 341 -9.29 -0.30 -18.06
C GLU A 341 -8.81 -0.69 -19.47
N ASN A 342 -9.51 -0.19 -20.50
CA ASN A 342 -9.10 -0.38 -21.87
C ASN A 342 -9.03 0.96 -22.62
N PRO A 343 -7.82 1.48 -22.94
CA PRO A 343 -6.49 0.87 -22.66
C PRO A 343 -6.14 0.83 -21.18
N CYS A 344 -5.29 -0.14 -20.79
CA CYS A 344 -4.73 -0.23 -19.44
C CYS A 344 -4.05 1.07 -19.06
N GLN A 345 -4.29 1.54 -17.84
CA GLN A 345 -3.65 2.75 -17.31
C GLN A 345 -2.54 2.35 -16.34
N VAL A 346 -1.41 3.04 -16.43
CA VAL A 346 -0.27 2.79 -15.55
C VAL A 346 0.08 4.05 -14.77
N PHE A 347 0.24 3.89 -13.45
CA PHE A 347 0.56 4.96 -12.53
C PHE A 347 1.85 4.67 -11.76
N LYS A 348 2.62 5.70 -11.52
CA LYS A 348 3.69 5.72 -10.54
C LYS A 348 3.11 6.14 -9.19
N ASN A 349 3.17 5.26 -8.18
CA ASN A 349 2.74 5.52 -6.78
C ASN A 349 1.28 5.99 -6.61
N PHE A 350 0.34 5.63 -7.46
CA PHE A 350 -1.03 6.13 -7.54
C PHE A 350 -1.17 7.61 -7.93
N SER A 351 -0.10 8.41 -7.90
CA SER A 351 -0.17 9.87 -8.06
C SER A 351 0.06 10.35 -9.49
N GLU A 352 0.91 9.68 -10.25
CA GLU A 352 1.34 10.11 -11.58
C GLU A 352 0.95 9.05 -12.63
N ARG A 353 0.04 9.42 -13.54
CA ARG A 353 -0.28 8.58 -14.68
C ARG A 353 0.83 8.69 -15.73
N ILE A 354 1.38 7.56 -16.14
CA ILE A 354 2.50 7.48 -17.11
C ILE A 354 2.14 6.71 -18.39
N TYR A 355 0.97 6.07 -18.41
CA TYR A 355 0.43 5.38 -19.58
C TYR A 355 -1.09 5.36 -19.58
#